data_fdc3937d327b3041ddcac8c49f5f0015
#
_entry.id   fdc3937d327b3041ddcac8c49f5f0015
#
_cell.length_a   1.000
_cell.length_b   1.000
_cell.length_c   1.000
_cell.angle_alpha   90.00
_cell.angle_beta   90.00
_cell.angle_gamma   90.00
#
_symmetry.space_group_name_H-M   'P 1'
#
loop_
_entity.id
_entity.type
_entity.pdbx_description
1 polymer ?
#
loop_
_entity_poly.entity_id
_entity_poly.type
_entity_poly.pdbx_seq_one_letter_code
_entity_poly.pdbx_strand_id
1 'polypeptide(L)'
;MADVRDRAVGGILGLALGDALGAPFEFRRREAIPSPLPAFELAWMGLAPGTWTDDTAMARNLWTSLISTGGVLDLDDVLTRHLAWLATGPPDVGNLTRKVLSGWRDAVSEDPARDYVEQRGPEVSAGNGSVMYCAPLGVVRAFAAERLLTEAPALSALTHWDERCRTACLAITLAIAGLVRGELPDAAILAAVAAVADREGGEELEYLAAEAGLRDVVAFGGDTDTNAAVAGALLGARFGGDGLPGAWLAKLADREAIQAEGEAFAALIG
;
A
#
# COMPACT_ATOMS: atom_id res chain seq x y z
N MET A 1 8.87 23.12 -5.40
CA MET A 1 7.82 22.08 -5.41
C MET A 1 8.45 20.81 -5.94
N ALA A 2 8.19 19.67 -5.33
CA ALA A 2 8.63 18.37 -5.80
C ALA A 2 8.25 18.15 -7.27
N ASP A 3 9.15 17.65 -8.08
CA ASP A 3 8.83 17.23 -9.45
C ASP A 3 8.15 15.84 -9.46
N VAL A 4 7.72 15.40 -10.63
CA VAL A 4 7.01 14.11 -10.78
C VAL A 4 7.87 12.94 -10.32
N ARG A 5 9.17 12.97 -10.63
CA ARG A 5 10.10 11.91 -10.28
C ARG A 5 10.30 11.83 -8.77
N ASP A 6 10.51 12.97 -8.12
CA ASP A 6 10.65 13.07 -6.67
C ASP A 6 9.37 12.61 -5.95
N ARG A 7 8.18 12.96 -6.47
CA ARG A 7 6.91 12.45 -5.95
C ARG A 7 6.75 10.94 -6.10
N ALA A 8 7.21 10.39 -7.22
CA ALA A 8 7.18 8.95 -7.44
C ALA A 8 8.05 8.21 -6.42
N VAL A 9 9.28 8.66 -6.24
CA VAL A 9 10.20 8.14 -5.20
C VAL A 9 9.58 8.33 -3.82
N GLY A 10 9.02 9.52 -3.56
CA GLY A 10 8.34 9.84 -2.32
C GLY A 10 7.19 8.88 -1.98
N GLY A 11 6.37 8.51 -2.96
CA GLY A 11 5.28 7.56 -2.77
C GLY A 11 5.75 6.18 -2.30
N ILE A 12 6.85 5.69 -2.85
CA ILE A 12 7.48 4.41 -2.45
C ILE A 12 8.12 4.50 -1.06
N LEU A 13 8.95 5.53 -0.83
CA LEU A 13 9.60 5.74 0.46
C LEU A 13 8.60 6.04 1.57
N GLY A 14 7.56 6.82 1.25
CA GLY A 14 6.51 7.18 2.19
C GLY A 14 5.71 5.96 2.66
N LEU A 15 5.39 5.04 1.75
CA LEU A 15 4.74 3.77 2.08
C LEU A 15 5.60 3.00 3.11
N ALA A 16 6.85 2.74 2.79
CA ALA A 16 7.75 1.98 3.68
C ALA A 16 8.00 2.69 5.02
N LEU A 17 8.07 4.03 5.00
CA LEU A 17 8.23 4.83 6.20
C LEU A 17 7.00 4.77 7.10
N GLY A 18 5.82 4.82 6.50
CA GLY A 18 4.54 4.73 7.20
C GLY A 18 4.36 3.37 7.87
N ASP A 19 4.54 2.29 7.12
CA ASP A 19 4.54 0.92 7.60
C ASP A 19 5.49 0.74 8.81
N ALA A 20 6.77 1.03 8.64
CA ALA A 20 7.78 0.89 9.69
C ALA A 20 7.51 1.79 10.93
N LEU A 21 6.83 2.92 10.76
CA LEU A 21 6.40 3.78 11.87
C LEU A 21 5.20 3.17 12.61
N GLY A 22 4.26 2.60 11.87
CA GLY A 22 3.01 2.05 12.37
C GLY A 22 3.17 0.70 13.07
N ALA A 23 4.02 -0.18 12.55
CA ALA A 23 4.16 -1.56 12.98
C ALA A 23 4.25 -1.76 14.51
N PRO A 24 5.02 -0.99 15.31
CA PRO A 24 5.09 -1.17 16.75
C PRO A 24 3.79 -0.87 17.52
N PHE A 25 2.82 -0.26 16.85
CA PHE A 25 1.55 0.17 17.44
C PHE A 25 0.35 -0.61 16.93
N GLU A 26 0.57 -1.56 16.03
CA GLU A 26 -0.45 -2.40 15.43
C GLU A 26 -1.36 -3.05 16.48
N PHE A 27 -2.67 -3.04 16.24
CA PHE A 27 -3.74 -3.53 17.13
C PHE A 27 -3.81 -2.86 18.50
N ARG A 28 -3.06 -1.78 18.74
CA ARG A 28 -3.20 -1.01 20.00
C ARG A 28 -4.41 -0.08 19.91
N ARG A 29 -5.06 0.11 21.05
CA ARG A 29 -6.10 1.13 21.18
C ARG A 29 -5.44 2.51 21.18
N ARG A 30 -6.15 3.51 20.68
CA ARG A 30 -5.70 4.91 20.61
C ARG A 30 -5.10 5.41 21.95
N GLU A 31 -5.75 5.09 23.07
CA GLU A 31 -5.34 5.52 24.42
C GLU A 31 -4.01 4.89 24.88
N ALA A 32 -3.61 3.78 24.24
CA ALA A 32 -2.36 3.08 24.54
C ALA A 32 -1.19 3.53 23.66
N ILE A 33 -1.41 4.44 22.72
CA ILE A 33 -0.36 4.99 21.86
C ILE A 33 0.24 6.22 22.53
N PRO A 34 1.57 6.25 22.76
CA PRO A 34 2.21 7.37 23.43
C PRO A 34 2.11 8.69 22.67
N SER A 35 1.99 9.81 23.40
CA SER A 35 2.11 11.13 22.82
C SER A 35 3.15 11.93 23.63
N PRO A 36 4.26 12.36 23.04
CA PRO A 36 4.63 12.24 21.62
C PRO A 36 4.93 10.81 21.20
N LEU A 37 4.68 10.50 19.92
CA LEU A 37 4.96 9.19 19.33
C LEU A 37 6.47 8.91 19.35
N PRO A 38 6.95 7.79 19.96
CA PRO A 38 8.37 7.40 19.95
C PRO A 38 8.77 6.82 18.57
N ALA A 39 8.92 7.69 17.59
CA ALA A 39 9.16 7.32 16.21
C ALA A 39 10.47 6.53 16.04
N PHE A 40 10.35 5.28 15.59
CA PHE A 40 11.48 4.37 15.34
C PHE A 40 12.35 4.09 16.59
N GLU A 41 11.72 3.97 17.75
CA GLU A 41 12.39 3.64 19.01
C GLU A 41 11.99 2.26 19.56
N LEU A 42 10.90 1.70 19.04
CA LEU A 42 10.35 0.44 19.51
C LEU A 42 10.63 -0.68 18.52
N ALA A 43 11.01 -1.84 19.08
CA ALA A 43 11.07 -3.10 18.34
C ALA A 43 9.65 -3.70 18.20
N TRP A 44 9.41 -4.46 17.15
CA TRP A 44 8.14 -5.13 16.89
C TRP A 44 8.39 -6.59 16.50
N MET A 45 7.67 -7.54 17.09
CA MET A 45 7.83 -9.00 16.86
C MET A 45 9.29 -9.51 16.82
N GLY A 46 10.18 -8.89 17.60
CA GLY A 46 11.61 -9.24 17.63
C GLY A 46 12.43 -8.60 16.49
N LEU A 47 11.81 -7.79 15.65
CA LEU A 47 12.47 -7.02 14.60
C LEU A 47 13.00 -5.70 15.16
N ALA A 48 14.10 -5.20 14.58
CA ALA A 48 14.70 -3.94 14.99
C ALA A 48 13.77 -2.74 14.71
N PRO A 49 13.87 -1.64 15.46
CA PRO A 49 13.18 -0.40 15.15
C PRO A 49 13.45 0.05 13.71
N GLY A 50 12.40 0.48 13.00
CA GLY A 50 12.51 0.89 11.60
C GLY A 50 12.35 -0.24 10.59
N THR A 51 12.12 -1.48 11.03
CA THR A 51 11.79 -2.59 10.14
C THR A 51 10.33 -2.46 9.70
N TRP A 52 10.10 -2.60 8.41
CA TRP A 52 8.79 -2.65 7.77
C TRP A 52 8.21 -4.08 7.78
N THR A 53 6.93 -4.23 7.40
CA THR A 53 6.13 -5.47 7.52
C THR A 53 5.74 -6.05 6.15
N ASP A 54 4.67 -6.84 6.10
CA ASP A 54 4.11 -7.40 4.86
C ASP A 54 3.57 -6.29 3.93
N ASP A 55 3.16 -5.15 4.44
CA ASP A 55 2.75 -3.98 3.64
C ASP A 55 3.83 -3.59 2.62
N THR A 56 5.01 -3.28 3.11
CA THR A 56 6.16 -2.93 2.25
C THR A 56 6.67 -4.12 1.46
N ALA A 57 6.69 -5.32 2.05
CA ALA A 57 7.14 -6.53 1.35
C ALA A 57 6.30 -6.79 0.09
N MET A 58 4.99 -6.75 0.21
CA MET A 58 4.07 -6.99 -0.91
C MET A 58 4.08 -5.83 -1.91
N ALA A 59 4.16 -4.58 -1.44
CA ALA A 59 4.37 -3.44 -2.32
C ALA A 59 5.68 -3.55 -3.11
N ARG A 60 6.76 -4.00 -2.46
CA ARG A 60 8.07 -4.22 -3.09
C ARG A 60 8.01 -5.29 -4.17
N ASN A 61 7.26 -6.36 -3.95
CA ASN A 61 7.00 -7.37 -4.97
C ASN A 61 6.33 -6.77 -6.21
N LEU A 62 5.34 -5.88 -6.01
CA LEU A 62 4.67 -5.19 -7.10
C LEU A 62 5.60 -4.22 -7.84
N TRP A 63 6.31 -3.32 -7.16
CA TRP A 63 7.16 -2.35 -7.87
C TRP A 63 8.36 -2.99 -8.54
N THR A 64 8.94 -4.05 -7.97
CA THR A 64 10.03 -4.80 -8.63
C THR A 64 9.53 -5.59 -9.83
N SER A 65 8.30 -6.09 -9.80
CA SER A 65 7.64 -6.66 -10.99
C SER A 65 7.50 -5.60 -12.08
N LEU A 66 6.92 -4.45 -11.77
CA LEU A 66 6.75 -3.35 -12.71
C LEU A 66 8.10 -2.86 -13.29
N ILE A 67 9.16 -2.80 -12.48
CA ILE A 67 10.51 -2.49 -12.98
C ILE A 67 10.97 -3.54 -14.01
N SER A 68 10.83 -4.83 -13.68
CA SER A 68 11.31 -5.92 -14.53
C SER A 68 10.55 -6.03 -15.85
N THR A 69 9.29 -5.61 -15.87
CA THR A 69 8.40 -5.65 -17.04
C THR A 69 8.34 -4.35 -17.85
N GLY A 70 9.17 -3.35 -17.46
CA GLY A 70 9.13 -2.02 -18.09
C GLY A 70 7.82 -1.28 -17.89
N GLY A 71 7.18 -1.44 -16.73
CA GLY A 71 5.92 -0.79 -16.37
C GLY A 71 4.64 -1.54 -16.79
N VAL A 72 4.76 -2.74 -17.35
CA VAL A 72 3.58 -3.58 -17.63
C VAL A 72 3.16 -4.31 -16.36
N LEU A 73 1.86 -4.26 -16.01
CA LEU A 73 1.33 -5.06 -14.92
C LEU A 73 1.22 -6.53 -15.39
N ASP A 74 2.10 -7.37 -14.85
CA ASP A 74 2.09 -8.82 -15.04
C ASP A 74 1.66 -9.47 -13.72
N LEU A 75 0.40 -9.90 -13.65
CA LEU A 75 -0.19 -10.48 -12.44
C LEU A 75 0.45 -11.81 -12.06
N ASP A 76 0.93 -12.59 -13.04
CA ASP A 76 1.57 -13.87 -12.79
C ASP A 76 2.97 -13.66 -12.17
N ASP A 77 3.71 -12.65 -12.63
CA ASP A 77 5.00 -12.29 -12.02
C ASP A 77 4.81 -11.72 -10.60
N VAL A 78 3.80 -10.86 -10.38
CA VAL A 78 3.45 -10.36 -9.05
C VAL A 78 3.10 -11.51 -8.11
N LEU A 79 2.23 -12.42 -8.55
CA LEU A 79 1.86 -13.60 -7.75
C LEU A 79 3.07 -14.47 -7.44
N THR A 80 3.93 -14.74 -8.42
CA THR A 80 5.16 -15.52 -8.24
C THR A 80 6.05 -14.91 -7.16
N ARG A 81 6.21 -13.58 -7.15
CA ARG A 81 6.99 -12.86 -6.12
C ARG A 81 6.33 -12.94 -4.75
N HIS A 82 5.01 -12.81 -4.67
CA HIS A 82 4.28 -12.98 -3.40
C HIS A 82 4.45 -14.40 -2.84
N LEU A 83 4.41 -15.43 -3.68
CA LEU A 83 4.62 -16.82 -3.28
C LEU A 83 6.06 -17.07 -2.81
N ALA A 84 7.05 -16.50 -3.51
CA ALA A 84 8.45 -16.58 -3.12
C ALA A 84 8.69 -15.90 -1.76
N TRP A 85 8.09 -14.71 -1.55
CA TRP A 85 8.13 -14.03 -0.26
C TRP A 85 7.47 -14.86 0.86
N LEU A 86 6.26 -15.40 0.63
CA LEU A 86 5.58 -16.24 1.61
C LEU A 86 6.42 -17.47 2.01
N ALA A 87 7.17 -18.04 1.06
CA ALA A 87 8.04 -19.19 1.30
C ALA A 87 9.24 -18.87 2.22
N THR A 88 9.61 -17.59 2.40
CA THR A 88 10.64 -17.18 3.37
C THR A 88 10.18 -17.33 4.83
N GLY A 89 8.88 -17.53 5.07
CA GLY A 89 8.31 -17.60 6.41
C GLY A 89 8.28 -16.25 7.13
N PRO A 90 7.76 -15.16 6.51
CA PRO A 90 7.73 -13.86 7.14
C PRO A 90 6.98 -13.90 8.48
N PRO A 91 7.42 -13.14 9.49
CA PRO A 91 6.83 -13.15 10.83
C PRO A 91 5.40 -12.61 10.83
N ASP A 92 5.13 -11.68 9.94
CA ASP A 92 3.84 -11.07 9.76
C ASP A 92 3.26 -11.35 8.37
N VAL A 93 2.04 -11.85 8.35
CA VAL A 93 1.22 -12.04 7.15
C VAL A 93 -0.24 -12.08 7.57
N GLY A 94 -1.05 -11.20 7.04
CA GLY A 94 -2.50 -11.20 7.28
C GLY A 94 -3.16 -12.57 7.01
N ASN A 95 -4.11 -12.95 7.84
CA ASN A 95 -4.73 -14.29 7.77
C ASN A 95 -5.38 -14.61 6.43
N LEU A 96 -6.07 -13.63 5.81
CA LEU A 96 -6.68 -13.79 4.50
C LEU A 96 -5.60 -13.97 3.43
N THR A 97 -4.62 -13.07 3.40
CA THR A 97 -3.47 -13.11 2.48
C THR A 97 -2.75 -14.46 2.55
N ARG A 98 -2.43 -14.92 3.77
CA ARG A 98 -1.78 -16.22 3.99
C ARG A 98 -2.59 -17.37 3.41
N LYS A 99 -3.92 -17.38 3.65
CA LYS A 99 -4.80 -18.44 3.15
C LYS A 99 -4.87 -18.46 1.63
N VAL A 100 -5.07 -17.32 1.02
CA VAL A 100 -5.20 -17.22 -0.44
C VAL A 100 -3.88 -17.58 -1.12
N LEU A 101 -2.75 -17.02 -0.66
CA LEU A 101 -1.43 -17.36 -1.22
C LEU A 101 -1.07 -18.83 -1.01
N SER A 102 -1.45 -19.43 0.13
CA SER A 102 -1.28 -20.88 0.31
C SER A 102 -2.14 -21.69 -0.67
N GLY A 103 -3.36 -21.23 -0.96
CA GLY A 103 -4.22 -21.84 -1.98
C GLY A 103 -3.60 -21.81 -3.38
N TRP A 104 -3.00 -20.69 -3.78
CA TRP A 104 -2.25 -20.57 -5.03
C TRP A 104 -1.04 -21.51 -5.05
N ARG A 105 -0.23 -21.51 -3.99
CA ARG A 105 0.97 -22.36 -3.87
C ARG A 105 0.62 -23.86 -4.00
N ASP A 106 -0.45 -24.28 -3.36
CA ASP A 106 -0.86 -25.68 -3.26
C ASP A 106 -1.80 -26.09 -4.41
N ALA A 107 -2.07 -25.16 -5.34
CA ALA A 107 -2.94 -25.33 -6.52
C ALA A 107 -4.31 -25.95 -6.16
N VAL A 108 -4.92 -25.48 -5.06
CA VAL A 108 -6.19 -26.03 -4.54
C VAL A 108 -7.38 -25.68 -5.41
N SER A 109 -7.31 -24.61 -6.19
CA SER A 109 -8.31 -24.18 -7.17
C SER A 109 -7.69 -23.26 -8.22
N GLU A 110 -8.49 -22.89 -9.23
CA GLU A 110 -8.10 -21.93 -10.28
C GLU A 110 -8.14 -20.47 -9.79
N ASP A 111 -8.89 -20.17 -8.72
CA ASP A 111 -9.01 -18.83 -8.12
C ASP A 111 -9.24 -18.90 -6.60
N PRO A 112 -8.17 -19.11 -5.81
CA PRO A 112 -8.29 -19.21 -4.35
C PRO A 112 -8.82 -17.95 -3.66
N ALA A 113 -8.63 -16.76 -4.25
CA ALA A 113 -9.13 -15.52 -3.68
C ALA A 113 -10.67 -15.42 -3.80
N ARG A 114 -11.19 -15.79 -4.94
CA ARG A 114 -12.63 -15.89 -5.18
C ARG A 114 -13.26 -16.95 -4.30
N ASP A 115 -12.69 -18.14 -4.25
CA ASP A 115 -13.17 -19.24 -3.41
C ASP A 115 -13.23 -18.85 -1.94
N TYR A 116 -12.27 -18.06 -1.47
CA TYR A 116 -12.27 -17.57 -0.09
C TYR A 116 -13.52 -16.75 0.20
N VAL A 117 -13.89 -15.82 -0.69
CA VAL A 117 -15.08 -14.97 -0.55
C VAL A 117 -16.36 -15.83 -0.59
N GLU A 118 -16.47 -16.73 -1.56
CA GLU A 118 -17.65 -17.60 -1.72
C GLU A 118 -17.87 -18.52 -0.51
N GLN A 119 -16.80 -19.01 0.11
CA GLN A 119 -16.88 -19.91 1.27
C GLN A 119 -17.10 -19.21 2.60
N ARG A 120 -16.58 -17.98 2.76
CA ARG A 120 -16.57 -17.27 4.04
C ARG A 120 -17.68 -16.22 4.16
N GLY A 121 -18.15 -15.71 3.04
CA GLY A 121 -19.13 -14.63 2.98
C GLY A 121 -18.54 -13.23 3.16
N PRO A 122 -19.34 -12.19 2.89
CA PRO A 122 -18.87 -10.82 2.79
C PRO A 122 -18.40 -10.21 4.14
N GLU A 123 -18.89 -10.71 5.27
CA GLU A 123 -18.56 -10.14 6.60
C GLU A 123 -17.08 -10.31 7.00
N VAL A 124 -16.39 -11.31 6.43
CA VAL A 124 -15.01 -11.66 6.81
C VAL A 124 -14.04 -11.69 5.64
N SER A 125 -14.46 -11.24 4.46
CA SER A 125 -13.67 -11.30 3.23
C SER A 125 -13.12 -9.96 2.76
N ALA A 126 -13.57 -8.83 3.34
CA ALA A 126 -13.08 -7.49 3.03
C ALA A 126 -11.93 -7.09 3.95
N GLY A 127 -10.78 -7.76 3.83
CA GLY A 127 -9.53 -7.33 4.46
C GLY A 127 -8.86 -6.20 3.69
N ASN A 128 -7.99 -5.43 4.36
CA ASN A 128 -7.25 -4.31 3.76
C ASN A 128 -5.92 -4.71 3.09
N GLY A 129 -5.58 -6.00 3.08
CA GLY A 129 -4.26 -6.46 2.63
C GLY A 129 -3.96 -6.26 1.14
N SER A 130 -4.93 -5.91 0.29
CA SER A 130 -4.62 -5.47 -1.08
C SER A 130 -4.41 -3.96 -1.17
N VAL A 131 -5.09 -3.18 -0.32
CA VAL A 131 -4.95 -1.71 -0.28
C VAL A 131 -3.57 -1.30 0.19
N MET A 132 -2.99 -2.02 1.15
CA MET A 132 -1.69 -1.72 1.73
C MET A 132 -0.55 -1.73 0.69
N TYR A 133 -0.63 -2.57 -0.34
CA TYR A 133 0.44 -2.73 -1.32
C TYR A 133 0.15 -2.17 -2.71
N CYS A 134 -1.06 -1.66 -3.00
CA CYS A 134 -1.45 -1.24 -4.36
C CYS A 134 -0.84 0.11 -4.80
N ALA A 135 -0.33 0.93 -3.88
CA ALA A 135 0.17 2.28 -4.15
C ALA A 135 1.13 2.39 -5.35
N PRO A 136 2.10 1.49 -5.56
CA PRO A 136 2.99 1.56 -6.71
C PRO A 136 2.27 1.59 -8.06
N LEU A 137 1.12 0.90 -8.17
CA LEU A 137 0.35 0.94 -9.41
C LEU A 137 -0.19 2.35 -9.71
N GLY A 138 -0.67 3.06 -8.69
CA GLY A 138 -1.09 4.46 -8.82
C GLY A 138 0.05 5.38 -9.26
N VAL A 139 1.25 5.17 -8.72
CA VAL A 139 2.45 5.93 -9.09
C VAL A 139 2.79 5.72 -10.57
N VAL A 140 2.94 4.48 -11.03
CA VAL A 140 3.36 4.18 -12.41
C VAL A 140 2.29 4.55 -13.44
N ARG A 141 1.02 4.65 -13.03
CA ARG A 141 -0.11 5.05 -13.88
C ARG A 141 -0.47 6.53 -13.75
N ALA A 142 0.40 7.36 -13.21
CA ALA A 142 0.11 8.78 -13.02
C ALA A 142 -0.38 9.49 -14.30
N PHE A 143 0.16 9.14 -15.47
CA PHE A 143 -0.23 9.70 -16.77
C PHE A 143 -1.04 8.74 -17.67
N ALA A 144 -1.50 7.63 -17.12
CA ALA A 144 -2.34 6.64 -17.78
C ALA A 144 -3.42 6.13 -16.79
N ALA A 145 -4.05 7.05 -16.07
CA ALA A 145 -4.95 6.72 -14.94
C ALA A 145 -6.20 5.95 -15.38
N GLU A 146 -6.60 6.03 -16.65
CA GLU A 146 -7.69 5.22 -17.22
C GLU A 146 -7.41 3.71 -17.14
N ARG A 147 -6.14 3.30 -17.15
CA ARG A 147 -5.77 1.90 -16.97
C ARG A 147 -6.07 1.38 -15.57
N LEU A 148 -6.07 2.25 -14.57
CA LEU A 148 -6.38 1.89 -13.19
C LEU A 148 -7.80 1.32 -13.05
N LEU A 149 -8.75 1.74 -13.89
CA LEU A 149 -10.13 1.24 -13.86
C LEU A 149 -10.21 -0.29 -13.99
N THR A 150 -9.24 -0.90 -14.67
CA THR A 150 -9.15 -2.35 -14.85
C THR A 150 -8.00 -2.99 -14.07
N GLU A 151 -6.84 -2.33 -14.02
CA GLU A 151 -5.63 -2.90 -13.43
C GLU A 151 -5.68 -2.94 -11.89
N ALA A 152 -6.20 -1.90 -11.23
CA ALA A 152 -6.25 -1.87 -9.77
C ALA A 152 -7.21 -2.92 -9.18
N PRO A 153 -8.45 -3.10 -9.70
CA PRO A 153 -9.30 -4.19 -9.30
C PRO A 153 -8.72 -5.59 -9.59
N ALA A 154 -8.02 -5.75 -10.71
CA ALA A 154 -7.38 -7.02 -11.07
C ALA A 154 -6.21 -7.35 -10.13
N LEU A 155 -5.40 -6.35 -9.77
CA LEU A 155 -4.32 -6.51 -8.80
C LEU A 155 -4.87 -6.93 -7.42
N SER A 156 -5.92 -6.25 -6.93
CA SER A 156 -6.56 -6.60 -5.67
C SER A 156 -7.07 -8.04 -5.68
N ALA A 157 -7.68 -8.47 -6.78
CA ALA A 157 -8.27 -9.79 -6.92
C ALA A 157 -7.28 -10.95 -6.80
N LEU A 158 -5.97 -10.74 -6.94
CA LEU A 158 -4.95 -11.78 -6.70
C LEU A 158 -5.04 -12.36 -5.28
N THR A 159 -5.38 -11.51 -4.31
CA THR A 159 -5.41 -11.88 -2.89
C THR A 159 -6.74 -11.54 -2.21
N HIS A 160 -7.45 -10.50 -2.69
CA HIS A 160 -8.66 -9.96 -2.08
C HIS A 160 -9.71 -9.75 -3.16
N TRP A 161 -10.54 -10.77 -3.39
CA TRP A 161 -11.56 -10.78 -4.44
C TRP A 161 -12.80 -9.91 -4.12
N ASP A 162 -13.05 -9.61 -2.85
CA ASP A 162 -14.21 -8.82 -2.43
C ASP A 162 -14.26 -7.46 -3.15
N GLU A 163 -15.44 -7.06 -3.66
CA GLU A 163 -15.58 -5.84 -4.46
C GLU A 163 -15.20 -4.58 -3.67
N ARG A 164 -15.42 -4.55 -2.36
CA ARG A 164 -15.01 -3.43 -1.49
C ARG A 164 -13.49 -3.25 -1.48
N CYS A 165 -12.74 -4.35 -1.44
CA CYS A 165 -11.27 -4.32 -1.54
C CYS A 165 -10.82 -3.78 -2.89
N ARG A 166 -11.44 -4.25 -3.96
CA ARG A 166 -11.15 -3.84 -5.34
C ARG A 166 -11.49 -2.38 -5.59
N THR A 167 -12.61 -1.91 -5.02
CA THR A 167 -13.02 -0.50 -5.05
C THR A 167 -12.05 0.38 -4.28
N ALA A 168 -11.64 -0.02 -3.08
CA ALA A 168 -10.67 0.71 -2.27
C ALA A 168 -9.29 0.82 -2.96
N CYS A 169 -8.80 -0.26 -3.56
CA CYS A 169 -7.56 -0.23 -4.35
C CYS A 169 -7.66 0.75 -5.53
N LEU A 170 -8.80 0.77 -6.24
CA LEU A 170 -9.01 1.71 -7.34
C LEU A 170 -8.99 3.17 -6.84
N ALA A 171 -9.72 3.46 -5.76
CA ALA A 171 -9.77 4.82 -5.20
C ALA A 171 -8.38 5.31 -4.76
N ILE A 172 -7.64 4.51 -4.00
CA ILE A 172 -6.30 4.87 -3.51
C ILE A 172 -5.32 5.05 -4.66
N THR A 173 -5.32 4.17 -5.65
CA THR A 173 -4.40 4.28 -6.78
C THR A 173 -4.72 5.50 -7.66
N LEU A 174 -6.00 5.86 -7.85
CA LEU A 174 -6.41 7.08 -8.54
C LEU A 174 -5.98 8.35 -7.79
N ALA A 175 -6.16 8.39 -6.46
CA ALA A 175 -5.72 9.51 -5.64
C ALA A 175 -4.20 9.71 -5.71
N ILE A 176 -3.42 8.62 -5.58
CA ILE A 176 -1.96 8.65 -5.71
C ILE A 176 -1.55 9.15 -7.10
N ALA A 177 -2.19 8.68 -8.17
CA ALA A 177 -1.92 9.13 -9.53
C ALA A 177 -2.11 10.65 -9.68
N GLY A 178 -3.19 11.21 -9.12
CA GLY A 178 -3.44 12.65 -9.08
C GLY A 178 -2.35 13.42 -8.33
N LEU A 179 -1.97 12.92 -7.14
CA LEU A 179 -0.92 13.56 -6.32
C LEU A 179 0.45 13.54 -7.02
N VAL A 180 0.80 12.44 -7.70
CA VAL A 180 2.05 12.36 -8.48
C VAL A 180 2.05 13.37 -9.62
N ARG A 181 0.91 13.60 -10.31
CA ARG A 181 0.76 14.67 -11.30
C ARG A 181 0.85 16.07 -10.72
N GLY A 182 0.75 16.21 -9.40
CA GLY A 182 0.82 17.49 -8.69
C GLY A 182 -0.53 18.14 -8.47
N GLU A 183 -1.61 17.41 -8.58
CA GLU A 183 -2.93 17.89 -8.19
C GLU A 183 -2.97 18.22 -6.69
N LEU A 184 -3.88 19.12 -6.31
CA LEU A 184 -4.11 19.40 -4.90
C LEU A 184 -4.73 18.16 -4.22
N PRO A 185 -4.41 17.88 -2.95
CA PRO A 185 -4.91 16.69 -2.26
C PRO A 185 -6.43 16.56 -2.33
N ASP A 186 -7.17 17.61 -2.01
CA ASP A 186 -8.62 17.61 -2.04
C ASP A 186 -9.17 17.28 -3.45
N ALA A 187 -8.57 17.84 -4.50
CA ALA A 187 -8.98 17.58 -5.88
C ALA A 187 -8.69 16.12 -6.28
N ALA A 188 -7.49 15.59 -5.94
CA ALA A 188 -7.11 14.22 -6.26
C ALA A 188 -8.00 13.20 -5.54
N ILE A 189 -8.27 13.43 -4.25
CA ILE A 189 -9.11 12.55 -3.43
C ILE A 189 -10.57 12.61 -3.88
N LEU A 190 -11.14 13.81 -4.07
CA LEU A 190 -12.52 13.96 -4.53
C LEU A 190 -12.73 13.34 -5.91
N ALA A 191 -11.77 13.50 -6.83
CA ALA A 191 -11.84 12.84 -8.14
C ALA A 191 -11.80 11.33 -8.04
N ALA A 192 -10.98 10.77 -7.15
CA ALA A 192 -10.89 9.34 -6.90
C ALA A 192 -12.19 8.79 -6.30
N VAL A 193 -12.75 9.46 -5.29
CA VAL A 193 -14.03 9.09 -4.66
C VAL A 193 -15.16 9.14 -5.69
N ALA A 194 -15.25 10.20 -6.49
CA ALA A 194 -16.26 10.33 -7.55
C ALA A 194 -16.16 9.20 -8.60
N ALA A 195 -14.95 8.74 -8.89
CA ALA A 195 -14.75 7.66 -9.87
C ALA A 195 -15.22 6.29 -9.38
N VAL A 196 -15.42 6.11 -8.08
CA VAL A 196 -15.84 4.84 -7.47
C VAL A 196 -17.21 4.92 -6.76
N ALA A 197 -17.87 6.07 -6.78
CA ALA A 197 -19.10 6.32 -6.02
C ALA A 197 -20.23 5.31 -6.28
N ASP A 198 -20.32 4.79 -7.52
CA ASP A 198 -21.35 3.81 -7.92
C ASP A 198 -20.91 2.36 -7.66
N ARG A 199 -19.74 2.12 -7.07
CA ARG A 199 -19.23 0.78 -6.77
C ARG A 199 -19.52 0.40 -5.32
N GLU A 200 -19.62 -0.91 -5.05
CA GLU A 200 -19.73 -1.42 -3.67
C GLU A 200 -18.55 -0.93 -2.82
N GLY A 201 -18.85 -0.32 -1.68
CA GLY A 201 -17.88 0.29 -0.76
C GLY A 201 -17.44 1.70 -1.15
N GLY A 202 -17.95 2.28 -2.25
CA GLY A 202 -17.60 3.63 -2.69
C GLY A 202 -18.09 4.72 -1.71
N GLU A 203 -19.26 4.54 -1.11
CA GLU A 203 -19.83 5.46 -0.12
C GLU A 203 -19.04 5.54 1.20
N GLU A 204 -18.30 4.48 1.56
CA GLU A 204 -17.49 4.46 2.78
C GLU A 204 -16.20 5.30 2.65
N LEU A 205 -15.76 5.56 1.43
CA LEU A 205 -14.51 6.28 1.15
C LEU A 205 -14.60 7.79 1.36
N GLU A 206 -15.79 8.38 1.41
CA GLU A 206 -15.96 9.81 1.76
C GLU A 206 -15.37 10.15 3.15
N TYR A 207 -15.29 9.17 4.04
CA TYR A 207 -14.76 9.35 5.40
C TYR A 207 -13.22 9.35 5.47
N LEU A 208 -12.51 8.85 4.45
CA LEU A 208 -11.05 8.74 4.43
C LEU A 208 -10.33 10.01 3.93
N ALA A 209 -11.07 11.03 3.51
CA ALA A 209 -10.56 12.26 2.92
C ALA A 209 -10.02 13.30 3.93
N ALA A 210 -9.94 12.98 5.23
CA ALA A 210 -9.48 13.92 6.25
C ALA A 210 -7.94 14.05 6.29
N GLU A 211 -7.45 15.29 6.30
CA GLU A 211 -6.05 15.66 6.50
C GLU A 211 -5.48 15.03 7.77
N ALA A 212 -4.73 13.94 7.64
CA ALA A 212 -4.00 13.36 8.76
C ALA A 212 -2.55 13.16 8.38
N GLY A 213 -1.64 13.85 9.05
CA GLY A 213 -0.21 13.53 9.01
C GLY A 213 0.05 12.13 9.56
N LEU A 214 1.16 11.49 9.18
CA LEU A 214 1.48 10.12 9.60
C LEU A 214 1.37 9.88 11.12
N ARG A 215 1.74 10.88 11.92
CA ARG A 215 1.59 10.80 13.38
C ARG A 215 0.14 10.67 13.81
N ASP A 216 -0.73 11.42 13.17
CA ASP A 216 -2.15 11.43 13.49
C ASP A 216 -2.78 10.10 13.11
N VAL A 217 -2.41 9.54 11.94
CA VAL A 217 -2.88 8.23 11.49
C VAL A 217 -2.47 7.14 12.48
N VAL A 218 -1.20 7.06 12.86
CA VAL A 218 -0.72 6.09 13.86
C VAL A 218 -1.40 6.32 15.22
N ALA A 219 -1.62 7.58 15.62
CA ALA A 219 -2.27 7.92 16.88
C ALA A 219 -3.75 7.49 16.95
N PHE A 220 -4.40 7.18 15.83
CA PHE A 220 -5.76 6.60 15.87
C PHE A 220 -5.79 5.18 16.40
N GLY A 221 -4.69 4.44 16.33
CA GLY A 221 -4.62 3.03 16.76
C GLY A 221 -5.24 2.08 15.73
N GLY A 222 -5.45 0.85 16.16
CA GLY A 222 -5.97 -0.21 15.27
C GLY A 222 -4.85 -0.77 14.40
N ASP A 223 -5.12 -0.96 13.14
CA ASP A 223 -4.18 -1.41 12.10
C ASP A 223 -3.29 -0.24 11.67
N THR A 224 -2.28 0.04 12.46
CA THR A 224 -1.48 1.27 12.37
C THR A 224 -0.43 1.25 11.28
N ASP A 225 0.12 0.10 10.95
CA ASP A 225 1.09 -0.08 9.87
C ASP A 225 0.43 0.09 8.50
N THR A 226 -0.64 -0.65 8.21
CA THR A 226 -1.41 -0.48 6.97
C THR A 226 -1.93 0.95 6.81
N ASN A 227 -2.56 1.52 7.84
CA ASN A 227 -3.06 2.89 7.76
C ASN A 227 -1.93 3.89 7.50
N ALA A 228 -0.78 3.73 8.17
CA ALA A 228 0.36 4.61 7.98
C ALA A 228 1.12 4.35 6.66
N ALA A 229 1.15 3.10 6.15
CA ALA A 229 1.69 2.80 4.83
C ALA A 229 0.91 3.52 3.72
N VAL A 230 -0.42 3.41 3.74
CA VAL A 230 -1.29 4.10 2.77
C VAL A 230 -1.15 5.63 2.89
N ALA A 231 -1.21 6.18 4.11
CA ALA A 231 -1.02 7.61 4.34
C ALA A 231 0.38 8.06 3.92
N GLY A 232 1.41 7.26 4.18
CA GLY A 232 2.78 7.52 3.78
C GLY A 232 2.96 7.58 2.27
N ALA A 233 2.31 6.67 1.54
CA ALA A 233 2.31 6.70 0.08
C ALA A 233 1.66 7.99 -0.46
N LEU A 234 0.52 8.41 0.09
CA LEU A 234 -0.17 9.65 -0.29
C LEU A 234 0.68 10.89 0.02
N LEU A 235 1.25 10.97 1.23
CA LEU A 235 2.09 12.08 1.65
C LEU A 235 3.39 12.15 0.83
N GLY A 236 4.03 11.02 0.58
CA GLY A 236 5.21 10.94 -0.26
C GLY A 236 4.93 11.32 -1.71
N ALA A 237 3.81 10.86 -2.29
CA ALA A 237 3.37 11.28 -3.61
C ALA A 237 3.03 12.78 -3.68
N ARG A 238 2.61 13.39 -2.56
CA ARG A 238 2.30 14.83 -2.48
C ARG A 238 3.55 15.68 -2.33
N PHE A 239 4.44 15.33 -1.42
CA PHE A 239 5.56 16.17 -1.00
C PHE A 239 6.89 15.78 -1.63
N GLY A 240 7.00 14.60 -2.25
CA GLY A 240 8.23 14.02 -2.77
C GLY A 240 9.06 13.33 -1.70
N GLY A 241 10.12 12.64 -2.12
CA GLY A 241 11.07 11.98 -1.23
C GLY A 241 11.81 12.98 -0.34
N ASP A 242 12.18 14.10 -0.89
CA ASP A 242 12.86 15.21 -0.16
C ASP A 242 11.94 15.85 0.88
N GLY A 243 10.61 15.76 0.71
CA GLY A 243 9.63 16.27 1.67
C GLY A 243 9.36 15.36 2.86
N LEU A 244 9.86 14.12 2.85
CA LEU A 244 9.72 13.19 3.96
C LEU A 244 10.72 13.49 5.08
N PRO A 245 10.39 13.18 6.37
CA PRO A 245 11.28 13.48 7.49
C PRO A 245 12.63 12.74 7.40
N GLY A 246 13.71 13.43 7.07
CA GLY A 246 15.05 12.84 6.87
C GLY A 246 15.57 12.05 8.07
N ALA A 247 15.26 12.52 9.30
CA ALA A 247 15.62 11.83 10.53
C ALA A 247 14.92 10.47 10.69
N TRP A 248 13.73 10.31 10.09
CA TRP A 248 13.00 9.06 10.08
C TRP A 248 13.47 8.15 8.95
N LEU A 249 13.68 8.71 7.76
CA LEU A 249 14.28 7.99 6.64
C LEU A 249 15.63 7.36 7.00
N ALA A 250 16.43 8.04 7.83
CA ALA A 250 17.71 7.49 8.30
C ALA A 250 17.58 6.26 9.21
N LYS A 251 16.38 6.00 9.76
CA LYS A 251 16.08 4.86 10.63
C LYS A 251 15.30 3.75 9.91
N LEU A 252 14.85 4.01 8.68
CA LEU A 252 14.12 3.03 7.88
C LEU A 252 15.06 1.90 7.46
N ALA A 253 14.65 0.65 7.70
CA ALA A 253 15.37 -0.52 7.23
C ALA A 253 15.41 -0.56 5.69
N ASP A 254 16.50 -1.06 5.14
CA ASP A 254 16.72 -1.18 3.69
C ASP A 254 16.56 0.15 2.92
N ARG A 255 16.67 1.31 3.59
CA ARG A 255 16.43 2.62 2.99
C ARG A 255 17.15 2.81 1.65
N GLU A 256 18.43 2.45 1.57
CA GLU A 256 19.23 2.65 0.35
C GLU A 256 18.71 1.80 -0.80
N ALA A 257 18.30 0.55 -0.52
CA ALA A 257 17.71 -0.34 -1.53
C ALA A 257 16.36 0.20 -2.00
N ILE A 258 15.48 0.59 -1.06
CA ILE A 258 14.16 1.15 -1.38
C ILE A 258 14.29 2.46 -2.16
N GLN A 259 15.26 3.32 -1.81
CA GLN A 259 15.56 4.55 -2.54
C GLN A 259 15.99 4.24 -4.00
N ALA A 260 16.94 3.34 -4.18
CA ALA A 260 17.44 2.98 -5.50
C ALA A 260 16.37 2.32 -6.37
N GLU A 261 15.58 1.44 -5.76
CA GLU A 261 14.41 0.83 -6.43
C GLU A 261 13.37 1.89 -6.79
N GLY A 262 13.08 2.83 -5.89
CA GLY A 262 12.17 3.95 -6.13
C GLY A 262 12.64 4.85 -7.29
N GLU A 263 13.93 5.12 -7.40
CA GLU A 263 14.50 5.87 -8.53
C GLU A 263 14.39 5.12 -9.85
N ALA A 264 14.67 3.81 -9.85
CA ALA A 264 14.48 2.96 -11.02
C ALA A 264 13.00 2.88 -11.42
N PHE A 265 12.11 2.80 -10.44
CA PHE A 265 10.67 2.79 -10.65
C PHE A 265 10.15 4.12 -11.21
N ALA A 266 10.63 5.25 -10.68
CA ALA A 266 10.26 6.58 -11.16
C ALA A 266 10.67 6.82 -12.63
N ALA A 267 11.66 6.09 -13.14
CA ALA A 267 12.02 6.14 -14.55
C ALA A 267 10.98 5.53 -15.50
N LEU A 268 10.00 4.79 -14.97
CA LEU A 268 8.90 4.20 -15.76
C LEU A 268 7.78 5.23 -16.05
N ILE A 269 7.82 6.38 -15.38
CA ILE A 269 6.82 7.42 -15.51
C ILE A 269 7.29 8.40 -16.60
N GLY A 270 6.78 8.25 -17.80
CA GLY A 270 7.16 9.07 -18.93
C GLY A 270 6.07 9.23 -19.94
#